data_4ab2f1d705392f1b136f4bc2f3fdcb16
#
_entry.id   4ab2f1d705392f1b136f4bc2f3fdcb16
#
_cell.length_a   1.000
_cell.length_b   1.000
_cell.length_c   1.000
_cell.angle_alpha   90.00
_cell.angle_beta   90.00
_cell.angle_gamma   90.00
#
_symmetry.space_group_name_H-M   'P 1'
#
loop_
_entity.id
_entity.type
_entity.pdbx_description
1 polymer ?
#
loop_
_entity_poly.entity_id
_entity_poly.type
_entity_poly.pdbx_seq_one_letter_code
_entity_poly.pdbx_strand_id
1 'polypeptide(L)'
;EIGSGLVGSEMCIRDRIWRTNLNNGKDPAFYLQFGGKQTKRISYAASFGLPYLTDGMDYLVKTFLSGLDAISVRESSGIEILERIGLNGTLVVDPVFLLSKEEWVSLLGVKEPIISEPYLLVYDLNKGCMAEEKQAFVRMYAKKKCLKIVAVNDSMETRYAQVNINNAGPEEFVNLIANANFVLSDSFHATAFSCIMQTPFRVYFNFEQAVRIRDFLEMVGVGQCMNSKVDEDYAIDWKRVKAILDGRIKESKEYLKPHTDYRVL
;
A
#
# COMPACT_ATOMS: atom_id res chain seq x y z
N GLU A 1 -20.95 13.10 4.63
CA GLU A 1 -19.92 12.92 3.57
C GLU A 1 -18.58 12.33 4.09
N ILE A 2 -18.63 11.44 5.08
CA ILE A 2 -17.44 10.69 5.53
C ILE A 2 -17.27 9.37 4.71
N GLY A 3 -18.28 9.02 3.91
CA GLY A 3 -18.30 7.79 3.12
C GLY A 3 -17.56 7.84 1.78
N SER A 4 -17.21 9.00 1.23
CA SER A 4 -16.53 9.10 -0.06
C SER A 4 -14.99 9.10 0.04
N GLY A 5 -14.43 9.27 1.23
CA GLY A 5 -12.97 9.24 1.46
C GLY A 5 -12.33 7.85 1.44
N LEU A 6 -13.12 6.78 1.33
CA LEU A 6 -12.61 5.40 1.34
C LEU A 6 -12.27 4.84 -0.05
N VAL A 7 -12.61 5.53 -1.13
CA VAL A 7 -12.41 5.04 -2.51
C VAL A 7 -11.94 6.16 -3.46
N GLY A 8 -11.27 7.18 -2.99
CA GLY A 8 -10.77 8.25 -3.84
C GLY A 8 -9.25 8.33 -3.89
N SER A 9 -8.71 9.09 -4.83
CA SER A 9 -7.28 9.41 -4.97
C SER A 9 -6.63 9.94 -3.68
N GLU A 10 -7.39 10.46 -2.74
CA GLU A 10 -6.93 10.85 -1.41
C GLU A 10 -6.48 9.67 -0.52
N MET A 11 -6.97 8.47 -0.75
CA MET A 11 -6.52 7.28 -0.02
C MET A 11 -5.05 6.94 -0.29
N CYS A 12 -4.58 7.13 -1.51
CA CYS A 12 -3.17 6.88 -1.88
C CYS A 12 -2.20 7.89 -1.27
N ILE A 13 -2.68 9.11 -0.93
CA ILE A 13 -1.85 10.20 -0.38
C ILE A 13 -1.96 10.29 1.14
N ARG A 14 -3.07 9.83 1.75
CA ARG A 14 -3.39 10.00 3.18
C ARG A 14 -3.59 8.69 3.93
N ASP A 15 -3.03 7.63 3.47
CA ASP A 15 -3.12 6.31 4.12
C ASP A 15 -2.40 6.21 5.48
N ARG A 16 -1.72 7.27 5.92
CA ARG A 16 -0.98 7.39 7.19
C ARG A 16 -1.82 8.15 8.22
N ILE A 17 -2.98 7.60 8.54
CA ILE A 17 -4.02 8.28 9.30
C ILE A 17 -3.55 8.68 10.71
N TRP A 18 -2.72 7.85 11.36
CA TRP A 18 -2.21 8.10 12.72
C TRP A 18 -0.74 8.55 12.75
N ARG A 19 -0.26 9.16 11.67
CA ARG A 19 1.11 9.64 11.60
C ARG A 19 1.31 10.90 12.41
N THR A 20 1.94 10.78 13.58
CA THR A 20 2.02 11.83 14.61
C THR A 20 2.88 13.05 14.26
N ASN A 21 3.76 12.96 13.26
CA ASN A 21 4.49 14.13 12.74
C ASN A 21 3.69 14.95 11.71
N LEU A 22 2.44 14.55 11.41
CA LEU A 22 1.48 15.26 10.59
C LEU A 22 0.25 15.68 11.42
N ASN A 23 -0.53 16.62 10.93
CA ASN A 23 -1.70 17.14 11.63
C ASN A 23 -2.77 16.07 11.88
N ASN A 24 -3.00 15.19 10.94
CA ASN A 24 -3.97 14.11 11.07
C ASN A 24 -3.66 13.16 12.24
N GLY A 25 -2.39 12.88 12.53
CA GLY A 25 -2.00 12.07 13.70
C GLY A 25 -2.20 12.76 15.05
N LYS A 26 -2.61 14.03 15.07
CA LYS A 26 -2.90 14.84 16.25
C LYS A 26 -4.37 15.23 16.38
N ASP A 27 -5.13 15.06 15.32
CA ASP A 27 -6.54 15.43 15.26
C ASP A 27 -7.42 14.29 15.78
N PRO A 28 -8.23 14.51 16.83
CA PRO A 28 -9.09 13.49 17.42
C PRO A 28 -10.13 12.91 16.45
N ALA A 29 -10.47 13.62 15.38
CA ALA A 29 -11.41 13.13 14.37
C ALA A 29 -10.91 11.85 13.69
N PHE A 30 -9.61 11.73 13.41
CA PHE A 30 -9.01 10.54 12.81
C PHE A 30 -8.90 9.35 13.78
N TYR A 31 -9.20 9.57 15.05
CA TYR A 31 -9.34 8.54 16.09
C TYR A 31 -10.80 8.31 16.48
N LEU A 32 -11.74 8.75 15.64
CA LEU A 32 -13.19 8.59 15.83
C LEU A 32 -13.72 9.20 17.15
N GLN A 33 -13.07 10.28 17.64
CA GLN A 33 -13.47 10.97 18.87
C GLN A 33 -14.67 11.89 18.63
N PHE A 34 -15.73 11.34 17.98
CA PHE A 34 -17.00 12.02 17.69
C PHE A 34 -18.16 11.02 17.75
N GLY A 35 -19.41 11.53 17.63
CA GLY A 35 -20.62 10.71 17.67
C GLY A 35 -21.10 10.39 19.08
N GLY A 36 -22.20 9.64 19.16
CA GLY A 36 -22.85 9.29 20.43
C GLY A 36 -22.12 8.21 21.21
N LYS A 37 -22.38 8.12 22.51
CA LYS A 37 -21.78 7.11 23.41
C LYS A 37 -22.14 5.66 23.04
N GLN A 38 -23.23 5.46 22.29
CA GLN A 38 -23.71 4.15 21.85
C GLN A 38 -23.08 3.71 20.51
N THR A 39 -22.31 4.59 19.85
CA THR A 39 -21.68 4.28 18.57
C THR A 39 -20.45 3.43 18.78
N LYS A 40 -20.45 2.22 18.22
CA LYS A 40 -19.28 1.34 18.17
C LYS A 40 -18.19 1.95 17.29
N ARG A 41 -16.98 2.04 17.80
CA ARG A 41 -15.84 2.63 17.12
C ARG A 41 -14.74 1.59 16.92
N ILE A 42 -14.43 1.29 15.68
CA ILE A 42 -13.36 0.35 15.35
C ILE A 42 -12.40 0.99 14.34
N SER A 43 -11.15 0.61 14.36
CA SER A 43 -10.25 0.87 13.24
C SER A 43 -10.04 -0.39 12.42
N TYR A 44 -9.94 -0.24 11.10
CA TYR A 44 -9.50 -1.30 10.21
C TYR A 44 -8.26 -0.86 9.44
N ALA A 45 -7.17 -1.63 9.58
CA ALA A 45 -5.92 -1.43 8.85
C ALA A 45 -5.35 0.00 8.97
N ALA A 46 -5.56 0.67 10.11
CA ALA A 46 -5.00 2.00 10.35
C ALA A 46 -3.47 1.97 10.33
N SER A 47 -2.84 3.08 9.94
CA SER A 47 -1.39 3.13 9.78
C SER A 47 -0.79 4.33 10.51
N PHE A 48 0.26 4.07 11.27
CA PHE A 48 1.12 5.11 11.84
C PHE A 48 2.10 5.66 10.80
N GLY A 49 2.47 4.86 9.80
CA GLY A 49 3.39 5.27 8.73
C GLY A 49 4.83 5.54 9.18
N LEU A 50 5.14 5.34 10.45
CA LEU A 50 6.44 5.43 11.11
C LEU A 50 6.56 4.30 12.12
N PRO A 51 7.77 3.80 12.44
CA PRO A 51 7.97 2.75 13.42
C PRO A 51 7.97 3.27 14.87
N TYR A 52 7.65 4.53 15.07
CA TYR A 52 7.61 5.20 16.37
C TYR A 52 6.58 6.33 16.39
N LEU A 53 6.15 6.74 17.56
CA LEU A 53 5.43 7.99 17.78
C LEU A 53 6.41 9.14 17.93
N THR A 54 6.04 10.31 17.44
CA THR A 54 6.82 11.53 17.68
C THR A 54 6.87 11.84 19.18
N ASP A 55 7.95 12.43 19.65
CA ASP A 55 8.17 12.73 21.06
C ASP A 55 6.97 13.44 21.71
N GLY A 56 6.59 12.94 22.88
CA GLY A 56 5.46 13.46 23.66
C GLY A 56 4.07 13.04 23.17
N MET A 57 3.96 12.24 22.12
CA MET A 57 2.67 11.84 21.56
C MET A 57 2.06 10.58 22.19
N ASP A 58 2.83 9.82 22.99
CA ASP A 58 2.38 8.54 23.56
C ASP A 58 1.09 8.69 24.38
N TYR A 59 1.01 9.68 25.26
CA TYR A 59 -0.17 9.93 26.09
C TYR A 59 -1.39 10.32 25.26
N LEU A 60 -1.23 11.20 24.27
CA LEU A 60 -2.31 11.67 23.42
C LEU A 60 -2.88 10.53 22.58
N VAL A 61 -2.01 9.79 21.90
CA VAL A 61 -2.39 8.64 21.05
C VAL A 61 -3.06 7.55 21.88
N LYS A 62 -2.50 7.21 23.06
CA LYS A 62 -3.12 6.28 24.00
C LYS A 62 -4.52 6.73 24.39
N THR A 63 -4.69 8.00 24.76
CA THR A 63 -5.98 8.55 25.17
C THR A 63 -7.02 8.42 24.06
N PHE A 64 -6.67 8.77 22.83
CA PHE A 64 -7.58 8.67 21.69
C PHE A 64 -7.91 7.22 21.34
N LEU A 65 -6.91 6.34 21.26
CA LEU A 65 -7.12 4.94 20.90
C LEU A 65 -7.87 4.14 21.98
N SER A 66 -7.74 4.52 23.25
CA SER A 66 -8.51 3.89 24.35
C SER A 66 -10.02 4.11 24.23
N GLY A 67 -10.46 5.03 23.37
CA GLY A 67 -11.87 5.27 23.09
C GLY A 67 -12.44 4.36 21.97
N LEU A 68 -11.62 3.51 21.36
CA LEU A 68 -12.06 2.56 20.34
C LEU A 68 -12.44 1.20 20.96
N ASP A 69 -13.49 0.58 20.45
CA ASP A 69 -13.93 -0.77 20.87
C ASP A 69 -13.00 -1.87 20.32
N ALA A 70 -12.38 -1.64 19.18
CA ALA A 70 -11.35 -2.53 18.61
C ALA A 70 -10.35 -1.75 17.76
N ILE A 71 -9.09 -2.17 17.83
CA ILE A 71 -7.99 -1.53 17.14
C ILE A 71 -7.34 -2.55 16.18
N SER A 72 -7.22 -2.18 14.90
CA SER A 72 -6.36 -2.93 13.98
C SER A 72 -5.46 -2.00 13.17
N VAL A 73 -4.27 -2.52 12.86
CA VAL A 73 -3.23 -1.84 12.08
C VAL A 73 -2.75 -2.79 10.96
N ARG A 74 -2.15 -2.23 9.90
CA ARG A 74 -1.69 -3.01 8.74
C ARG A 74 -0.18 -3.25 8.69
N GLU A 75 0.59 -2.64 9.58
CA GLU A 75 2.02 -2.84 9.72
C GLU A 75 2.40 -3.42 11.08
N SER A 76 3.40 -4.30 11.14
CA SER A 76 3.89 -4.92 12.38
C SER A 76 4.45 -3.89 13.35
N SER A 77 5.13 -2.86 12.83
CA SER A 77 5.59 -1.72 13.63
C SER A 77 4.44 -0.98 14.33
N GLY A 78 3.22 -1.02 13.77
CA GLY A 78 2.03 -0.48 14.43
C GLY A 78 1.62 -1.30 15.67
N ILE A 79 1.78 -2.63 15.64
CA ILE A 79 1.56 -3.48 16.82
C ILE A 79 2.58 -3.13 17.92
N GLU A 80 3.85 -2.98 17.58
CA GLU A 80 4.91 -2.60 18.53
C GLU A 80 4.64 -1.23 19.18
N ILE A 81 4.11 -0.27 18.42
CA ILE A 81 3.68 1.02 18.95
C ILE A 81 2.54 0.85 19.97
N LEU A 82 1.51 0.07 19.63
CA LEU A 82 0.36 -0.16 20.50
C LEU A 82 0.81 -0.84 21.82
N GLU A 83 1.62 -1.87 21.75
CA GLU A 83 2.18 -2.57 22.91
C GLU A 83 2.98 -1.62 23.81
N ARG A 84 3.84 -0.78 23.22
CA ARG A 84 4.65 0.19 23.94
C ARG A 84 3.80 1.19 24.74
N ILE A 85 2.66 1.61 24.21
CA ILE A 85 1.73 2.51 24.93
C ILE A 85 0.72 1.75 25.80
N GLY A 86 0.85 0.42 25.92
CA GLY A 86 0.00 -0.43 26.74
C GLY A 86 -1.39 -0.63 26.21
N LEU A 87 -1.54 -0.76 24.88
CA LEU A 87 -2.77 -1.11 24.17
C LEU A 87 -2.58 -2.39 23.37
N ASN A 88 -3.67 -3.12 23.14
CA ASN A 88 -3.69 -4.29 22.27
C ASN A 88 -4.29 -3.90 20.91
N GLY A 89 -3.78 -4.50 19.85
CA GLY A 89 -4.29 -4.35 18.50
C GLY A 89 -4.17 -5.63 17.69
N THR A 90 -4.86 -5.68 16.57
CA THR A 90 -4.81 -6.81 15.63
C THR A 90 -4.08 -6.38 14.36
N LEU A 91 -3.12 -7.19 13.91
CA LEU A 91 -2.50 -7.01 12.60
C LEU A 91 -3.42 -7.56 11.52
N VAL A 92 -3.82 -6.71 10.57
CA VAL A 92 -4.69 -7.07 9.44
C VAL A 92 -4.05 -6.64 8.13
N VAL A 93 -4.52 -7.19 7.01
CA VAL A 93 -4.06 -6.73 5.69
C VAL A 93 -4.72 -5.41 5.30
N ASP A 94 -4.04 -4.65 4.44
CA ASP A 94 -4.63 -3.45 3.84
C ASP A 94 -5.96 -3.82 3.10
N PRO A 95 -6.96 -2.94 3.11
CA PRO A 95 -8.27 -3.19 2.46
C PRO A 95 -8.18 -3.67 1.02
N VAL A 96 -7.17 -3.27 0.27
CA VAL A 96 -7.01 -3.69 -1.14
C VAL A 96 -6.85 -5.20 -1.31
N PHE A 97 -6.40 -5.91 -0.27
CA PHE A 97 -6.26 -7.37 -0.29
C PHE A 97 -7.55 -8.13 0.04
N LEU A 98 -8.61 -7.44 0.49
CA LEU A 98 -9.89 -8.10 0.79
C LEU A 98 -10.61 -8.59 -0.46
N LEU A 99 -10.26 -8.05 -1.63
CA LEU A 99 -10.73 -8.49 -2.93
C LEU A 99 -9.64 -9.26 -3.67
N SER A 100 -10.03 -10.32 -4.35
CA SER A 100 -9.17 -11.10 -5.24
C SER A 100 -8.83 -10.34 -6.53
N LYS A 101 -7.87 -10.85 -7.29
CA LYS A 101 -7.56 -10.35 -8.64
C LYS A 101 -8.79 -10.30 -9.52
N GLU A 102 -9.57 -11.38 -9.54
CA GLU A 102 -10.76 -11.52 -10.37
C GLU A 102 -11.85 -10.51 -9.97
N GLU A 103 -12.03 -10.30 -8.66
CA GLU A 103 -12.97 -9.31 -8.14
C GLU A 103 -12.53 -7.88 -8.48
N TRP A 104 -11.23 -7.55 -8.35
CA TRP A 104 -10.70 -6.23 -8.77
C TRP A 104 -10.89 -6.00 -10.27
N VAL A 105 -10.54 -6.97 -11.11
CA VAL A 105 -10.69 -6.89 -12.57
C VAL A 105 -12.17 -6.68 -12.95
N SER A 106 -13.07 -7.40 -12.30
CA SER A 106 -14.52 -7.27 -12.52
C SER A 106 -15.06 -5.92 -12.06
N LEU A 107 -14.70 -5.50 -10.83
CA LEU A 107 -15.18 -4.26 -10.21
C LEU A 107 -14.77 -3.01 -11.01
N LEU A 108 -13.54 -2.98 -11.47
CA LEU A 108 -12.97 -1.85 -12.21
C LEU A 108 -13.19 -1.94 -13.72
N GLY A 109 -13.81 -3.02 -14.23
CA GLY A 109 -14.07 -3.18 -15.66
C GLY A 109 -12.80 -3.32 -16.50
N VAL A 110 -11.70 -3.81 -15.92
CA VAL A 110 -10.42 -4.00 -16.62
C VAL A 110 -10.57 -5.08 -17.68
N LYS A 111 -10.69 -4.70 -18.95
CA LYS A 111 -10.91 -5.64 -20.07
C LYS A 111 -9.70 -5.77 -20.97
N GLU A 112 -9.32 -4.67 -21.59
CA GLU A 112 -8.25 -4.64 -22.59
C GLU A 112 -7.02 -3.89 -22.04
N PRO A 113 -5.80 -4.30 -22.39
CA PRO A 113 -4.60 -3.56 -22.05
C PRO A 113 -4.61 -2.13 -22.62
N ILE A 114 -4.34 -1.14 -21.77
CA ILE A 114 -4.19 0.27 -22.23
C ILE A 114 -2.98 0.42 -23.15
N ILE A 115 -1.93 -0.34 -22.88
CA ILE A 115 -0.70 -0.40 -23.67
C ILE A 115 -0.60 -1.80 -24.27
N SER A 116 -0.55 -1.89 -25.59
CA SER A 116 -0.50 -3.18 -26.32
C SER A 116 0.90 -3.78 -26.41
N GLU A 117 1.94 -2.94 -26.40
CA GLU A 117 3.32 -3.42 -26.46
C GLU A 117 3.84 -3.83 -25.08
N PRO A 118 4.79 -4.78 -25.00
CA PRO A 118 5.45 -5.14 -23.73
C PRO A 118 6.10 -3.93 -23.05
N TYR A 119 5.84 -3.73 -21.76
CA TYR A 119 6.35 -2.56 -21.06
C TYR A 119 6.78 -2.81 -19.61
N LEU A 120 7.66 -1.93 -19.15
CA LEU A 120 8.02 -1.71 -17.76
C LEU A 120 7.27 -0.47 -17.28
N LEU A 121 6.45 -0.65 -16.23
CA LEU A 121 5.72 0.44 -15.59
C LEU A 121 6.57 1.11 -14.51
N VAL A 122 6.65 2.43 -14.54
CA VAL A 122 7.24 3.27 -13.49
C VAL A 122 6.14 4.06 -12.80
N TYR A 123 6.01 3.90 -11.50
CA TYR A 123 5.14 4.73 -10.65
C TYR A 123 5.92 5.19 -9.44
N ASP A 124 6.46 6.40 -9.50
CA ASP A 124 7.41 6.96 -8.56
C ASP A 124 6.86 8.21 -7.88
N LEU A 125 6.48 8.10 -6.61
CA LEU A 125 5.94 9.19 -5.80
C LEU A 125 7.04 10.12 -5.27
N ASN A 126 8.24 9.55 -4.99
CA ASN A 126 9.39 10.29 -4.46
C ASN A 126 10.50 10.37 -5.52
N LYS A 127 10.24 11.13 -6.57
CA LYS A 127 11.12 11.23 -7.77
C LYS A 127 12.59 11.52 -7.47
N GLY A 128 12.88 12.20 -6.36
CA GLY A 128 14.26 12.47 -5.91
C GLY A 128 14.93 11.34 -5.12
N CYS A 129 14.16 10.39 -4.60
CA CYS A 129 14.72 9.30 -3.80
C CYS A 129 15.35 8.24 -4.70
N MET A 130 16.67 7.99 -4.53
CA MET A 130 17.44 7.02 -5.33
C MET A 130 17.24 7.21 -6.85
N ALA A 131 17.12 8.47 -7.32
CA ALA A 131 16.70 8.79 -8.69
C ALA A 131 17.67 8.22 -9.73
N GLU A 132 18.97 8.29 -9.48
CA GLU A 132 20.00 7.79 -10.40
C GLU A 132 19.98 6.27 -10.48
N GLU A 133 19.93 5.58 -9.35
CA GLU A 133 19.86 4.12 -9.27
C GLU A 133 18.58 3.57 -9.91
N LYS A 134 17.43 4.22 -9.61
CA LYS A 134 16.15 3.86 -10.22
C LYS A 134 16.21 4.02 -11.74
N GLN A 135 16.67 5.15 -12.22
CA GLN A 135 16.76 5.43 -13.65
C GLN A 135 17.73 4.48 -14.37
N ALA A 136 18.89 4.22 -13.77
CA ALA A 136 19.89 3.30 -14.32
C ALA A 136 19.30 1.90 -14.45
N PHE A 137 18.65 1.41 -13.40
CA PHE A 137 17.96 0.12 -13.43
C PHE A 137 16.89 0.05 -14.51
N VAL A 138 15.98 1.05 -14.55
CA VAL A 138 14.87 1.08 -15.52
C VAL A 138 15.39 1.01 -16.95
N ARG A 139 16.37 1.85 -17.30
CA ARG A 139 16.96 1.87 -18.64
C ARG A 139 17.65 0.56 -19.01
N MET A 140 18.43 0.01 -18.08
CA MET A 140 19.12 -1.26 -18.27
C MET A 140 18.13 -2.41 -18.44
N TYR A 141 17.17 -2.53 -17.52
CA TYR A 141 16.20 -3.62 -17.52
C TYR A 141 15.29 -3.57 -18.75
N ALA A 142 14.75 -2.39 -19.07
CA ALA A 142 13.91 -2.20 -20.25
C ALA A 142 14.67 -2.56 -21.55
N LYS A 143 15.94 -2.15 -21.67
CA LYS A 143 16.79 -2.52 -22.81
C LYS A 143 17.04 -4.05 -22.86
N LYS A 144 17.41 -4.66 -21.74
CA LYS A 144 17.70 -6.12 -21.63
C LYS A 144 16.47 -6.96 -22.01
N LYS A 145 15.27 -6.52 -21.63
CA LYS A 145 14.01 -7.25 -21.84
C LYS A 145 13.20 -6.77 -23.06
N CYS A 146 13.71 -5.82 -23.83
CA CYS A 146 13.02 -5.19 -24.96
C CYS A 146 11.65 -4.61 -24.57
N LEU A 147 11.58 -3.91 -23.44
CA LEU A 147 10.36 -3.33 -22.92
C LEU A 147 10.31 -1.82 -23.19
N LYS A 148 9.10 -1.30 -23.50
CA LYS A 148 8.81 0.13 -23.50
C LYS A 148 8.75 0.62 -22.05
N ILE A 149 9.28 1.82 -21.77
CA ILE A 149 9.12 2.43 -20.44
C ILE A 149 7.87 3.29 -20.45
N VAL A 150 6.92 2.93 -19.60
CA VAL A 150 5.66 3.65 -19.35
C VAL A 150 5.69 4.22 -17.95
N ALA A 151 5.42 5.49 -17.80
CA ALA A 151 5.37 6.14 -16.48
C ALA A 151 3.97 6.67 -16.18
N VAL A 152 3.49 6.42 -14.97
CA VAL A 152 2.33 7.09 -14.40
C VAL A 152 2.82 8.24 -13.53
N ASN A 153 2.30 9.44 -13.75
CA ASN A 153 2.74 10.66 -13.10
C ASN A 153 1.57 11.37 -12.42
N ASP A 154 1.88 12.03 -11.31
CA ASP A 154 0.95 12.92 -10.60
C ASP A 154 1.07 14.40 -11.03
N SER A 155 2.30 14.88 -11.22
CA SER A 155 2.56 16.31 -11.45
C SER A 155 3.63 16.60 -12.50
N MET A 156 4.63 15.72 -12.66
CA MET A 156 5.73 15.95 -13.60
C MET A 156 6.02 14.68 -14.39
N GLU A 157 6.22 14.85 -15.69
CA GLU A 157 6.59 13.78 -16.61
C GLU A 157 7.95 13.15 -16.26
N THR A 158 8.02 11.85 -16.43
CA THR A 158 9.25 11.08 -16.31
C THR A 158 10.03 11.15 -17.63
N ARG A 159 11.08 11.98 -17.66
CA ARG A 159 11.82 12.34 -18.89
C ARG A 159 12.43 11.15 -19.65
N TYR A 160 12.66 10.02 -18.98
CA TYR A 160 13.22 8.84 -19.62
C TYR A 160 12.17 7.81 -20.05
N ALA A 161 10.90 8.07 -19.80
CA ALA A 161 9.81 7.21 -20.27
C ALA A 161 9.46 7.54 -21.73
N GLN A 162 9.09 6.51 -22.50
CA GLN A 162 8.55 6.68 -23.85
C GLN A 162 7.08 7.07 -23.84
N VAL A 163 6.37 6.66 -22.80
CA VAL A 163 4.96 7.02 -22.60
C VAL A 163 4.77 7.56 -21.19
N ASN A 164 4.17 8.74 -21.10
CA ASN A 164 3.78 9.35 -19.83
C ASN A 164 2.25 9.40 -19.77
N ILE A 165 1.68 8.82 -18.71
CA ILE A 165 0.25 8.82 -18.42
C ILE A 165 0.06 9.71 -17.20
N ASN A 166 -0.60 10.83 -17.40
CA ASN A 166 -0.87 11.81 -16.37
C ASN A 166 -2.29 11.60 -15.83
N ASN A 167 -2.44 11.68 -14.49
CA ASN A 167 -3.75 11.60 -13.83
C ASN A 167 -4.49 10.26 -14.08
N ALA A 168 -3.77 9.13 -14.07
CA ALA A 168 -4.40 7.81 -14.16
C ALA A 168 -5.39 7.61 -13.01
N GLY A 169 -6.62 7.25 -13.35
CA GLY A 169 -7.64 6.84 -12.38
C GLY A 169 -7.36 5.44 -11.81
N PRO A 170 -8.14 4.99 -10.81
CA PRO A 170 -7.95 3.66 -10.21
C PRO A 170 -8.05 2.51 -11.21
N GLU A 171 -8.98 2.58 -12.16
CA GLU A 171 -9.15 1.58 -13.21
C GLU A 171 -7.91 1.49 -14.11
N GLU A 172 -7.45 2.64 -14.61
CA GLU A 172 -6.26 2.73 -15.46
C GLU A 172 -5.00 2.28 -14.71
N PHE A 173 -4.87 2.68 -13.44
CA PHE A 173 -3.74 2.29 -12.59
C PHE A 173 -3.66 0.77 -12.40
N VAL A 174 -4.78 0.12 -12.08
CA VAL A 174 -4.83 -1.33 -11.91
C VAL A 174 -4.62 -2.04 -13.25
N ASN A 175 -5.21 -1.54 -14.34
CA ASN A 175 -4.99 -2.07 -15.68
C ASN A 175 -3.51 -2.04 -16.06
N LEU A 176 -2.85 -0.91 -15.84
CA LEU A 176 -1.42 -0.74 -16.15
C LEU A 176 -0.54 -1.69 -15.32
N ILE A 177 -0.86 -1.94 -14.06
CA ILE A 177 -0.11 -2.91 -13.24
C ILE A 177 -0.38 -4.33 -13.70
N ALA A 178 -1.64 -4.68 -13.96
CA ALA A 178 -2.04 -6.04 -14.34
C ALA A 178 -1.42 -6.51 -15.65
N ASN A 179 -1.18 -5.61 -16.59
CA ASN A 179 -0.65 -5.89 -17.93
C ASN A 179 0.84 -5.54 -18.10
N ALA A 180 1.51 -5.02 -17.07
CA ALA A 180 2.94 -4.74 -17.13
C ALA A 180 3.77 -6.03 -17.10
N ASN A 181 4.89 -6.06 -17.82
CA ASN A 181 5.88 -7.13 -17.71
C ASN A 181 6.74 -6.98 -16.45
N PHE A 182 6.85 -5.74 -15.96
CA PHE A 182 7.57 -5.42 -14.73
C PHE A 182 7.08 -4.07 -14.18
N VAL A 183 7.01 -3.95 -12.85
CA VAL A 183 6.65 -2.71 -12.17
C VAL A 183 7.83 -2.24 -11.33
N LEU A 184 8.18 -0.96 -11.46
CA LEU A 184 9.09 -0.29 -10.55
C LEU A 184 8.36 0.85 -9.85
N SER A 185 8.40 0.84 -8.51
CA SER A 185 7.68 1.85 -7.72
C SER A 185 8.28 2.04 -6.33
N ASP A 186 7.94 3.15 -5.69
CA ASP A 186 8.09 3.41 -4.26
C ASP A 186 6.74 3.54 -3.54
N SER A 187 5.65 3.17 -4.21
CA SER A 187 4.30 3.20 -3.69
C SER A 187 3.91 1.88 -3.03
N PHE A 188 3.34 1.96 -1.82
CA PHE A 188 2.76 0.79 -1.15
C PHE A 188 1.64 0.15 -2.01
N HIS A 189 0.73 0.95 -2.56
CA HIS A 189 -0.39 0.41 -3.34
C HIS A 189 0.06 -0.18 -4.68
N ALA A 190 1.07 0.39 -5.34
CA ALA A 190 1.64 -0.25 -6.52
C ALA A 190 2.25 -1.62 -6.18
N THR A 191 2.93 -1.73 -5.04
CA THR A 191 3.47 -2.99 -4.52
C THR A 191 2.35 -4.00 -4.21
N ALA A 192 1.31 -3.54 -3.52
CA ALA A 192 0.15 -4.37 -3.16
C ALA A 192 -0.58 -4.90 -4.40
N PHE A 193 -0.90 -4.04 -5.35
CA PHE A 193 -1.53 -4.47 -6.60
C PHE A 193 -0.61 -5.35 -7.46
N SER A 194 0.71 -5.12 -7.44
CA SER A 194 1.65 -6.05 -8.11
C SER A 194 1.58 -7.45 -7.50
N CYS A 195 1.41 -7.56 -6.17
CA CYS A 195 1.19 -8.85 -5.52
C CYS A 195 -0.17 -9.47 -5.86
N ILE A 196 -1.25 -8.68 -5.88
CA ILE A 196 -2.60 -9.14 -6.25
C ILE A 196 -2.64 -9.62 -7.69
N MET A 197 -2.07 -8.85 -8.62
CA MET A 197 -2.05 -9.15 -10.05
C MET A 197 -0.98 -10.18 -10.43
N GLN A 198 -0.05 -10.51 -9.52
CA GLN A 198 1.11 -11.37 -9.73
C GLN A 198 2.06 -10.82 -10.80
N THR A 199 2.20 -9.52 -10.85
CA THR A 199 3.11 -8.82 -11.77
C THR A 199 4.47 -8.67 -11.11
N PRO A 200 5.58 -9.08 -11.77
CA PRO A 200 6.93 -8.91 -11.23
C PRO A 200 7.23 -7.43 -10.94
N PHE A 201 7.87 -7.16 -9.82
CA PHE A 201 8.11 -5.78 -9.40
C PHE A 201 9.41 -5.60 -8.63
N ARG A 202 9.86 -4.35 -8.54
CA ARG A 202 10.94 -3.90 -7.65
C ARG A 202 10.53 -2.61 -6.96
N VAL A 203 10.91 -2.49 -5.69
CA VAL A 203 10.65 -1.28 -4.91
C VAL A 203 11.97 -0.58 -4.58
N TYR A 204 12.02 0.72 -4.84
CA TYR A 204 13.10 1.60 -4.43
C TYR A 204 12.55 2.65 -3.47
N PHE A 205 13.09 2.69 -2.26
CA PHE A 205 12.62 3.63 -1.25
C PHE A 205 13.72 4.02 -0.26
N ASN A 206 13.52 5.13 0.44
CA ASN A 206 14.31 5.46 1.63
C ASN A 206 13.78 4.64 2.82
N PHE A 207 14.64 3.85 3.45
CA PHE A 207 14.29 2.93 4.54
C PHE A 207 13.56 3.61 5.71
N GLU A 208 13.86 4.86 6.01
CA GLU A 208 13.20 5.61 7.10
C GLU A 208 11.72 5.92 6.82
N GLN A 209 11.34 6.01 5.55
CA GLN A 209 10.00 6.44 5.15
C GLN A 209 9.08 5.29 4.69
N ALA A 210 9.62 4.11 4.49
CA ALA A 210 8.93 3.02 3.82
C ALA A 210 8.68 1.79 4.71
N VAL A 211 8.55 2.01 6.03
CA VAL A 211 8.31 0.94 7.02
C VAL A 211 7.20 -0.01 6.57
N ARG A 212 6.07 0.53 6.11
CA ARG A 212 4.92 -0.26 5.63
C ARG A 212 5.24 -1.18 4.46
N ILE A 213 6.02 -0.70 3.49
CA ILE A 213 6.41 -1.50 2.33
C ILE A 213 7.35 -2.60 2.79
N ARG A 214 8.33 -2.27 3.62
CA ARG A 214 9.26 -3.24 4.18
C ARG A 214 8.52 -4.32 4.97
N ASP A 215 7.71 -3.92 5.96
CA ASP A 215 6.96 -4.84 6.81
C ASP A 215 6.06 -5.77 5.97
N PHE A 216 5.43 -5.21 4.93
CA PHE A 216 4.61 -6.00 4.00
C PHE A 216 5.45 -6.99 3.18
N LEU A 217 6.55 -6.55 2.56
CA LEU A 217 7.41 -7.41 1.74
C LEU A 217 8.06 -8.53 2.56
N GLU A 218 8.45 -8.23 3.80
CA GLU A 218 8.96 -9.23 4.75
C GLU A 218 7.86 -10.23 5.13
N MET A 219 6.66 -9.74 5.44
CA MET A 219 5.51 -10.58 5.78
C MET A 219 5.16 -11.57 4.66
N VAL A 220 5.17 -11.14 3.40
CA VAL A 220 4.85 -12.01 2.25
C VAL A 220 6.08 -12.78 1.71
N GLY A 221 7.26 -12.59 2.30
CA GLY A 221 8.48 -13.34 1.98
C GLY A 221 9.12 -12.95 0.66
N VAL A 222 8.99 -11.68 0.23
CA VAL A 222 9.58 -11.13 -1.00
C VAL A 222 10.51 -9.93 -0.72
N GLY A 223 11.20 -9.94 0.40
CA GLY A 223 12.17 -8.91 0.78
C GLY A 223 13.27 -8.66 -0.26
N GLN A 224 13.59 -9.64 -1.10
CA GLN A 224 14.52 -9.49 -2.23
C GLN A 224 14.07 -8.46 -3.29
N CYS A 225 12.78 -8.08 -3.29
CA CYS A 225 12.26 -7.05 -4.18
C CYS A 225 12.64 -5.62 -3.75
N MET A 226 13.23 -5.47 -2.55
CA MET A 226 13.64 -4.17 -2.00
C MET A 226 15.02 -3.77 -2.46
N ASN A 227 15.19 -2.57 -3.01
CA ASN A 227 16.48 -1.90 -3.26
C ASN A 227 17.62 -2.86 -3.69
N SER A 228 17.26 -3.96 -4.38
CA SER A 228 18.21 -5.01 -4.74
C SER A 228 19.22 -4.49 -5.78
N LYS A 229 20.40 -5.11 -5.83
CA LYS A 229 21.45 -4.78 -6.79
C LYS A 229 20.92 -4.84 -8.23
N VAL A 230 21.43 -3.96 -9.08
CA VAL A 230 20.94 -3.68 -10.44
C VAL A 230 20.83 -4.92 -11.34
N ASP A 231 21.61 -5.96 -11.09
CA ASP A 231 21.80 -7.11 -12.01
C ASP A 231 21.09 -8.41 -11.60
N GLU A 232 20.35 -8.42 -10.50
CA GLU A 232 19.73 -9.68 -10.05
C GLU A 232 18.34 -9.87 -10.69
N ASP A 233 18.24 -10.80 -11.65
CA ASP A 233 16.97 -11.40 -12.07
C ASP A 233 16.50 -12.34 -10.92
N TYR A 234 15.55 -11.91 -10.11
CA TYR A 234 14.94 -12.77 -9.11
C TYR A 234 13.54 -13.21 -9.54
N ALA A 235 13.22 -14.44 -9.26
CA ALA A 235 11.87 -14.95 -9.43
C ALA A 235 11.08 -14.79 -8.13
N ILE A 236 9.83 -14.35 -8.25
CA ILE A 236 8.89 -14.31 -7.12
C ILE A 236 8.13 -15.63 -7.12
N ASP A 237 8.14 -16.33 -5.99
CA ASP A 237 7.30 -17.51 -5.78
C ASP A 237 5.85 -17.07 -5.46
N TRP A 238 5.10 -16.81 -6.52
CA TRP A 238 3.71 -16.38 -6.43
C TRP A 238 2.79 -17.36 -5.69
N LYS A 239 3.10 -18.66 -5.73
CA LYS A 239 2.34 -19.67 -5.00
C LYS A 239 2.50 -19.48 -3.49
N ARG A 240 3.74 -19.23 -3.05
CA ARG A 240 4.05 -18.96 -1.64
C ARG A 240 3.45 -17.62 -1.19
N VAL A 241 3.61 -16.55 -1.98
CA VAL A 241 3.04 -15.23 -1.71
C VAL A 241 1.52 -15.33 -1.53
N LYS A 242 0.85 -16.01 -2.48
CA LYS A 242 -0.60 -16.21 -2.41
C LYS A 242 -1.01 -16.98 -1.15
N ALA A 243 -0.34 -18.06 -0.81
CA ALA A 243 -0.68 -18.86 0.37
C ALA A 243 -0.57 -18.04 1.67
N ILE A 244 0.47 -17.19 1.79
CA ILE A 244 0.63 -16.29 2.94
C ILE A 244 -0.50 -15.26 2.97
N LEU A 245 -0.77 -14.61 1.84
CA LEU A 245 -1.83 -13.60 1.75
C LEU A 245 -3.21 -14.18 2.05
N ASP A 246 -3.55 -15.35 1.51
CA ASP A 246 -4.84 -16.01 1.77
C ASP A 246 -5.06 -16.26 3.28
N GLY A 247 -4.00 -16.68 3.99
CA GLY A 247 -4.05 -16.82 5.45
C GLY A 247 -4.31 -15.51 6.17
N ARG A 248 -3.57 -14.46 5.82
CA ARG A 248 -3.73 -13.12 6.41
C ARG A 248 -5.07 -12.47 6.06
N ILE A 249 -5.57 -12.66 4.86
CA ILE A 249 -6.90 -12.20 4.44
C ILE A 249 -7.99 -12.87 5.27
N LYS A 250 -7.86 -14.18 5.51
CA LYS A 250 -8.80 -14.91 6.36
C LYS A 250 -8.82 -14.34 7.78
N GLU A 251 -7.66 -14.15 8.41
CA GLU A 251 -7.54 -13.54 9.74
C GLU A 251 -8.18 -12.14 9.78
N SER A 252 -7.95 -11.34 8.75
CA SER A 252 -8.50 -9.98 8.62
C SER A 252 -10.02 -9.97 8.47
N LYS A 253 -10.57 -10.92 7.73
CA LYS A 253 -12.03 -11.10 7.61
C LYS A 253 -12.65 -11.58 8.94
N GLU A 254 -11.95 -12.45 9.68
CA GLU A 254 -12.39 -12.85 11.03
C GLU A 254 -12.42 -11.67 12.01
N TYR A 255 -11.44 -10.75 11.94
CA TYR A 255 -11.48 -9.51 12.73
C TYR A 255 -12.71 -8.66 12.42
N LEU A 256 -13.12 -8.55 11.16
CA LEU A 256 -14.27 -7.72 10.76
C LEU A 256 -15.62 -8.32 11.18
N LYS A 257 -15.77 -9.64 11.20
CA LYS A 257 -17.06 -10.32 11.44
C LYS A 257 -17.84 -9.83 12.68
N PRO A 258 -17.23 -9.69 13.87
CA PRO A 258 -17.97 -9.26 15.07
C PRO A 258 -18.26 -7.75 15.10
N HIS A 259 -17.66 -7.01 14.16
CA HIS A 259 -17.67 -5.56 14.18
C HIS A 259 -18.50 -4.92 13.08
N THR A 260 -18.89 -5.69 12.09
CA THR A 260 -19.69 -5.23 10.95
C THR A 260 -20.83 -6.22 10.70
N ASP A 261 -22.02 -5.72 10.31
CA ASP A 261 -23.05 -6.56 9.74
C ASP A 261 -22.64 -7.02 8.34
N TYR A 262 -21.73 -8.00 8.31
CA TYR A 262 -21.04 -8.52 7.11
C TYR A 262 -22.00 -9.35 6.24
N ARG A 263 -23.13 -8.74 5.83
CA ARG A 263 -24.04 -9.34 4.83
C ARG A 263 -23.81 -8.79 3.41
N VAL A 264 -22.79 -7.94 3.23
CA VAL A 264 -22.59 -7.16 1.99
C VAL A 264 -21.14 -7.21 1.47
N LEU A 265 -20.45 -8.34 1.58
CA LEU A 265 -19.26 -8.59 0.75
C LEU A 265 -19.22 -10.05 0.32
#